data_d9c5a0cff277b9ff7a6322e0c71f7902
#
_entry.id   d9c5a0cff277b9ff7a6322e0c71f7902
#
_cell.length_a   1.000
_cell.length_b   1.000
_cell.length_c   1.000
_cell.angle_alpha   90.00
_cell.angle_beta   90.00
_cell.angle_gamma   90.00
#
_symmetry.space_group_name_H-M   'P 1'
#
loop_
_entity.id
_entity.type
_entity.pdbx_description
1 polymer ?
#
loop_
_entity_poly.entity_id
_entity_poly.type
_entity_poly.pdbx_seq_one_letter_code
_entity_poly.pdbx_strand_id
1 'polypeptide(L)'
;LEELEIPGLTLERALVFPSGLSILIAIFQELAIDSMTLAGGALREGLVYGMLHLPVELDIRSRTVRNLQRRYLLDIEQAKRVSKLADNFLLQVEKEWHLDNRCRELLQNACLIHEIGLSVDFKRAPQHAAYLIRNLDLPGFTPAQKLLLSALLQNQSDTLDLSLLNQQNALPVDMAQHLCRILRLAIIF
;
A
#
# COMPACT_ATOMS: atom_id res chain seq x y z
N LEU A 1 -16.31 -28.78 -22.97
CA LEU A 1 -16.67 -27.78 -21.92
C LEU A 1 -17.24 -28.43 -20.65
N GLU A 2 -17.71 -29.66 -20.72
CA GLU A 2 -18.23 -30.41 -19.55
C GLU A 2 -17.12 -30.92 -18.60
N GLU A 3 -15.85 -30.87 -19.02
CA GLU A 3 -14.71 -31.38 -18.23
C GLU A 3 -13.92 -30.29 -17.47
N LEU A 4 -14.28 -29.00 -17.58
CA LEU A 4 -13.59 -27.92 -16.92
C LEU A 4 -14.31 -27.56 -15.60
N GLU A 5 -13.96 -28.26 -14.53
CA GLU A 5 -14.37 -27.93 -13.16
C GLU A 5 -13.59 -26.71 -12.64
N ILE A 6 -13.97 -25.51 -13.09
CA ILE A 6 -13.43 -24.27 -12.53
C ILE A 6 -14.40 -23.74 -11.45
N PRO A 7 -14.01 -23.70 -10.18
CA PRO A 7 -14.89 -23.20 -9.13
C PRO A 7 -15.40 -21.78 -9.43
N GLY A 8 -16.73 -21.59 -9.39
CA GLY A 8 -17.37 -20.29 -9.65
C GLY A 8 -17.65 -19.96 -11.13
N LEU A 9 -17.31 -20.84 -12.09
CA LEU A 9 -17.63 -20.66 -13.48
C LEU A 9 -19.07 -21.15 -13.77
N THR A 10 -19.98 -20.24 -14.05
CA THR A 10 -21.35 -20.58 -14.47
C THR A 10 -21.38 -21.01 -15.94
N LEU A 11 -22.39 -21.79 -16.35
CA LEU A 11 -22.54 -22.27 -17.73
C LEU A 11 -22.57 -21.13 -18.75
N GLU A 12 -23.25 -20.03 -18.45
CA GLU A 12 -23.31 -18.84 -19.30
C GLU A 12 -21.93 -18.18 -19.48
N ARG A 13 -21.13 -18.13 -18.42
CA ARG A 13 -19.76 -17.60 -18.47
C ARG A 13 -18.79 -18.55 -19.15
N ALA A 14 -19.01 -19.85 -19.08
CA ALA A 14 -18.20 -20.85 -19.75
C ALA A 14 -18.15 -20.68 -21.27
N LEU A 15 -19.23 -20.21 -21.88
CA LEU A 15 -19.32 -19.95 -23.32
C LEU A 15 -18.41 -18.80 -23.79
N VAL A 16 -18.22 -17.78 -22.97
CA VAL A 16 -17.41 -16.59 -23.29
C VAL A 16 -16.01 -16.64 -22.66
N PHE A 17 -15.78 -17.59 -21.75
CA PHE A 17 -14.52 -17.73 -21.01
C PHE A 17 -13.29 -17.91 -21.92
N PRO A 18 -13.31 -18.78 -22.96
CA PRO A 18 -12.15 -18.96 -23.84
C PRO A 18 -11.75 -17.67 -24.57
N SER A 19 -12.73 -16.89 -25.01
CA SER A 19 -12.48 -15.61 -25.70
C SER A 19 -11.86 -14.59 -24.74
N GLY A 20 -12.41 -14.47 -23.53
CA GLY A 20 -11.87 -13.58 -22.50
C GLY A 20 -10.46 -13.97 -22.07
N LEU A 21 -10.20 -15.27 -21.92
CA LEU A 21 -8.89 -15.78 -21.56
C LEU A 21 -7.87 -15.51 -22.67
N SER A 22 -8.23 -15.69 -23.94
CA SER A 22 -7.34 -15.40 -25.07
C SER A 22 -6.94 -13.92 -25.12
N ILE A 23 -7.87 -13.01 -24.89
CA ILE A 23 -7.59 -11.57 -24.80
C ILE A 23 -6.63 -11.29 -23.64
N LEU A 24 -6.88 -11.87 -22.47
CA LEU A 24 -6.04 -11.68 -21.30
C LEU A 24 -4.61 -12.20 -21.54
N ILE A 25 -4.46 -13.38 -22.14
CA ILE A 25 -3.16 -13.96 -22.50
C ILE A 25 -2.41 -13.02 -23.44
N ALA A 26 -3.07 -12.51 -24.48
CA ALA A 26 -2.46 -11.58 -25.43
C ALA A 26 -1.96 -10.29 -24.72
N ILE A 27 -2.75 -9.73 -23.79
CA ILE A 27 -2.37 -8.57 -23.00
C ILE A 27 -1.13 -8.87 -22.15
N PHE A 28 -1.09 -10.01 -21.48
CA PHE A 28 0.06 -10.43 -20.67
C PHE A 28 1.34 -10.56 -21.49
N GLN A 29 1.23 -11.18 -22.67
CA GLN A 29 2.36 -11.36 -23.57
C GLN A 29 2.86 -10.03 -24.15
N GLU A 30 1.93 -9.19 -24.64
CA GLU A 30 2.29 -7.94 -25.31
C GLU A 30 2.88 -6.91 -24.33
N LEU A 31 2.38 -6.85 -23.10
CA LEU A 31 2.82 -5.92 -22.08
C LEU A 31 3.88 -6.52 -21.13
N ALA A 32 4.34 -7.74 -21.36
CA ALA A 32 5.30 -8.45 -20.51
C ALA A 32 4.90 -8.44 -19.03
N ILE A 33 3.61 -8.75 -18.74
CA ILE A 33 3.09 -8.78 -17.37
C ILE A 33 3.39 -10.15 -16.74
N ASP A 34 4.12 -10.18 -15.62
CA ASP A 34 4.47 -11.42 -14.93
C ASP A 34 3.37 -11.91 -13.99
N SER A 35 2.61 -10.99 -13.38
CA SER A 35 1.58 -11.35 -12.41
C SER A 35 0.44 -10.34 -12.35
N MET A 36 -0.75 -10.80 -11.97
CA MET A 36 -1.93 -9.99 -11.75
C MET A 36 -2.57 -10.36 -10.42
N THR A 37 -2.99 -9.35 -9.66
CA THR A 37 -3.73 -9.53 -8.42
C THR A 37 -5.14 -8.97 -8.55
N LEU A 38 -6.10 -9.59 -7.85
CA LEU A 38 -7.47 -9.13 -7.85
C LEU A 38 -7.57 -7.77 -7.16
N ALA A 39 -8.18 -6.77 -7.81
CA ALA A 39 -8.48 -5.49 -7.19
C ALA A 39 -9.72 -5.59 -6.30
N GLY A 40 -9.71 -4.90 -5.15
CA GLY A 40 -10.86 -4.83 -4.25
C GLY A 40 -12.02 -3.95 -4.74
N GLY A 41 -11.84 -3.21 -5.83
CA GLY A 41 -12.85 -2.34 -6.44
C GLY A 41 -13.22 -2.78 -7.86
N ALA A 42 -14.45 -2.49 -8.28
CA ALA A 42 -14.94 -2.76 -9.62
C ALA A 42 -15.37 -1.46 -10.33
N LEU A 43 -15.80 -1.58 -11.59
CA LEU A 43 -16.25 -0.44 -12.39
C LEU A 43 -17.36 0.38 -11.69
N ARG A 44 -18.25 -0.30 -10.95
CA ARG A 44 -19.36 0.36 -10.23
C ARG A 44 -18.85 1.34 -9.18
N GLU A 45 -17.87 0.96 -8.38
CA GLU A 45 -17.26 1.81 -7.39
C GLU A 45 -16.58 3.02 -8.04
N GLY A 46 -15.89 2.80 -9.17
CA GLY A 46 -15.26 3.88 -9.95
C GLY A 46 -16.29 4.89 -10.49
N LEU A 47 -17.43 4.41 -10.98
CA LEU A 47 -18.52 5.26 -11.44
C LEU A 47 -19.13 6.10 -10.31
N VAL A 48 -19.40 5.49 -9.15
CA VAL A 48 -19.93 6.20 -7.97
C VAL A 48 -18.96 7.30 -7.53
N TYR A 49 -17.67 7.01 -7.45
CA TYR A 49 -16.66 8.02 -7.11
C TYR A 49 -16.56 9.13 -8.17
N GLY A 50 -16.70 8.79 -9.45
CA GLY A 50 -16.74 9.78 -10.54
C GLY A 50 -17.95 10.72 -10.48
N MET A 51 -19.11 10.22 -10.05
CA MET A 51 -20.32 11.02 -9.89
C MET A 51 -20.29 11.99 -8.70
N LEU A 52 -19.46 11.74 -7.70
CA LEU A 52 -19.36 12.57 -6.51
C LEU A 52 -18.65 13.93 -6.75
N HIS A 53 -18.26 14.25 -7.98
CA HIS A 53 -17.59 15.50 -8.37
C HIS A 53 -16.46 15.90 -7.40
N LEU A 54 -15.78 14.89 -6.83
CA LEU A 54 -14.63 15.13 -5.97
C LEU A 54 -13.51 15.73 -6.82
N PRO A 55 -12.75 16.72 -6.29
CA PRO A 55 -11.65 17.30 -7.03
C PRO A 55 -10.74 16.19 -7.57
N VAL A 56 -10.59 16.15 -8.89
CA VAL A 56 -9.82 15.13 -9.63
C VAL A 56 -8.32 15.19 -9.27
N GLU A 57 -7.89 16.27 -8.66
CA GLU A 57 -6.48 16.57 -8.35
C GLU A 57 -5.89 15.77 -7.18
N LEU A 58 -6.68 15.00 -6.43
CA LEU A 58 -6.14 14.20 -5.34
C LEU A 58 -6.11 12.73 -5.75
N ASP A 59 -4.91 12.20 -5.92
CA ASP A 59 -4.66 10.77 -5.99
C ASP A 59 -5.46 10.01 -4.92
N ILE A 60 -6.03 8.87 -5.30
CA ILE A 60 -6.86 8.02 -4.43
C ILE A 60 -6.12 7.69 -3.11
N ARG A 61 -4.80 7.47 -3.16
CA ARG A 61 -3.96 7.21 -1.99
C ARG A 61 -3.94 8.39 -1.03
N SER A 62 -3.75 9.59 -1.57
CA SER A 62 -3.76 10.83 -0.75
C SER A 62 -5.10 11.03 -0.05
N ARG A 63 -6.23 10.71 -0.70
CA ARG A 63 -7.55 10.73 -0.06
C ARG A 63 -7.68 9.68 1.04
N THR A 64 -7.21 8.47 0.79
CA THR A 64 -7.21 7.37 1.76
C THR A 64 -6.42 7.74 3.00
N VAL A 65 -5.18 8.23 2.84
CA VAL A 65 -4.34 8.69 3.94
C VAL A 65 -5.00 9.82 4.73
N ARG A 66 -5.55 10.83 4.06
CA ARG A 66 -6.27 11.94 4.71
C ARG A 66 -7.51 11.46 5.48
N ASN A 67 -8.24 10.49 4.93
CA ASN A 67 -9.39 9.89 5.61
C ASN A 67 -8.96 9.12 6.86
N LEU A 68 -7.85 8.39 6.80
CA LEU A 68 -7.27 7.74 7.99
C LEU A 68 -6.86 8.77 9.04
N GLN A 69 -6.15 9.83 8.65
CA GLN A 69 -5.74 10.90 9.56
C GLN A 69 -6.95 11.51 10.30
N ARG A 70 -8.04 11.80 9.57
CA ARG A 70 -9.27 12.33 10.15
C ARG A 70 -9.99 11.32 11.04
N ARG A 71 -10.15 10.07 10.57
CA ARG A 71 -10.87 9.02 11.28
C ARG A 71 -10.21 8.65 12.61
N TYR A 72 -8.90 8.65 12.65
CA TYR A 72 -8.09 8.26 13.81
C TYR A 72 -7.51 9.44 14.56
N LEU A 73 -7.90 10.68 14.21
CA LEU A 73 -7.51 11.94 14.87
C LEU A 73 -6.00 12.09 15.03
N LEU A 74 -5.25 11.78 13.96
CA LEU A 74 -3.79 11.85 13.97
C LEU A 74 -3.30 13.30 14.03
N ASP A 75 -2.14 13.54 14.64
CA ASP A 75 -1.46 14.84 14.59
C ASP A 75 -0.90 15.07 13.17
N ILE A 76 -1.64 15.84 12.38
CA ILE A 76 -1.29 16.14 10.99
C ILE A 76 0.00 16.94 10.89
N GLU A 77 0.26 17.83 11.84
CA GLU A 77 1.47 18.67 11.82
C GLU A 77 2.71 17.86 12.19
N GLN A 78 2.61 16.94 13.16
CA GLN A 78 3.67 15.99 13.46
C GLN A 78 3.93 15.06 12.27
N ALA A 79 2.89 14.51 11.69
CA ALA A 79 3.00 13.62 10.52
C ALA A 79 3.69 14.31 9.33
N LYS A 80 3.40 15.59 9.09
CA LYS A 80 4.08 16.40 8.06
C LYS A 80 5.55 16.63 8.38
N ARG A 81 5.90 16.92 9.66
CA ARG A 81 7.29 17.11 10.08
C ARG A 81 8.10 15.84 9.83
N VAL A 82 7.58 14.69 10.29
CA VAL A 82 8.23 13.38 10.07
C VAL A 82 8.36 13.08 8.58
N SER A 83 7.31 13.33 7.77
CA SER A 83 7.35 13.11 6.34
C SER A 83 8.40 13.99 5.63
N LYS A 84 8.50 15.26 6.01
CA LYS A 84 9.50 16.18 5.46
C LYS A 84 10.93 15.76 5.83
N LEU A 85 11.13 15.33 7.07
CA LEU A 85 12.44 14.87 7.54
C LEU A 85 12.85 13.57 6.85
N ALA A 86 11.92 12.63 6.71
CA ALA A 86 12.13 11.39 5.97
C ALA A 86 12.50 11.64 4.51
N ASP A 87 11.83 12.59 3.86
CA ASP A 87 12.14 12.98 2.47
C ASP A 87 13.55 13.58 2.36
N ASN A 88 13.96 14.42 3.31
CA ASN A 88 15.33 14.95 3.37
C ASN A 88 16.39 13.85 3.54
N PHE A 89 16.14 12.85 4.38
CA PHE A 89 17.05 11.72 4.51
C PHE A 89 17.09 10.86 3.25
N LEU A 90 15.93 10.61 2.65
CA LEU A 90 15.84 9.84 1.40
C LEU A 90 16.64 10.50 0.28
N LEU A 91 16.51 11.81 0.09
CA LEU A 91 17.24 12.56 -0.93
C LEU A 91 18.78 12.42 -0.82
N GLN A 92 19.30 12.27 0.39
CA GLN A 92 20.74 12.11 0.60
C GLN A 92 21.26 10.74 0.16
N VAL A 93 20.41 9.71 0.21
CA VAL A 93 20.81 8.30 -0.01
C VAL A 93 20.15 7.67 -1.23
N GLU A 94 19.21 8.35 -1.90
CA GLU A 94 18.40 7.78 -2.98
C GLU A 94 19.22 7.19 -4.12
N LYS A 95 20.34 7.83 -4.48
CA LYS A 95 21.23 7.36 -5.55
C LYS A 95 22.04 6.14 -5.13
N GLU A 96 22.57 6.15 -3.90
CA GLU A 96 23.40 5.09 -3.37
C GLU A 96 22.59 3.81 -3.09
N TRP A 97 21.37 4.00 -2.58
CA TRP A 97 20.47 2.90 -2.23
C TRP A 97 19.45 2.57 -3.33
N HIS A 98 19.59 3.18 -4.51
CA HIS A 98 18.73 2.97 -5.68
C HIS A 98 17.23 3.13 -5.40
N LEU A 99 16.86 4.09 -4.53
CA LEU A 99 15.47 4.34 -4.15
C LEU A 99 14.78 5.19 -5.22
N ASP A 100 13.69 4.67 -5.77
CA ASP A 100 12.90 5.33 -6.80
C ASP A 100 11.72 6.16 -6.23
N ASN A 101 10.93 6.80 -7.12
CA ASN A 101 9.75 7.56 -6.71
C ASN A 101 8.70 6.70 -5.99
N ARG A 102 8.60 5.40 -6.30
CA ARG A 102 7.66 4.50 -5.61
C ARG A 102 8.09 4.31 -4.15
N CYS A 103 9.39 4.18 -3.90
CA CYS A 103 9.95 4.13 -2.55
C CYS A 103 9.61 5.41 -1.77
N ARG A 104 9.80 6.58 -2.40
CA ARG A 104 9.48 7.89 -1.81
C ARG A 104 8.00 7.99 -1.44
N GLU A 105 7.08 7.67 -2.35
CA GLU A 105 5.64 7.73 -2.10
C GLU A 105 5.22 6.80 -0.95
N LEU A 106 5.73 5.57 -0.91
CA LEU A 106 5.39 4.61 0.14
C LEU A 106 5.93 5.05 1.50
N LEU A 107 7.15 5.60 1.54
CA LEU A 107 7.72 6.18 2.76
C LEU A 107 6.90 7.37 3.25
N GLN A 108 6.54 8.31 2.39
CA GLN A 108 5.71 9.47 2.75
C GLN A 108 4.36 9.03 3.30
N ASN A 109 3.70 8.06 2.67
CA ASN A 109 2.43 7.53 3.17
C ASN A 109 2.60 6.87 4.54
N ALA A 110 3.68 6.11 4.79
CA ALA A 110 3.98 5.55 6.09
C ALA A 110 4.17 6.65 7.16
N CYS A 111 4.94 7.69 6.85
CA CYS A 111 5.14 8.83 7.75
C CYS A 111 3.83 9.54 8.10
N LEU A 112 2.93 9.72 7.12
CA LEU A 112 1.66 10.43 7.32
C LEU A 112 0.66 9.70 8.22
N ILE A 113 0.86 8.39 8.45
CA ILE A 113 -0.02 7.55 9.27
C ILE A 113 0.72 6.83 10.40
N HIS A 114 1.96 7.20 10.70
CA HIS A 114 2.81 6.46 11.64
C HIS A 114 2.23 6.35 13.06
N GLU A 115 1.44 7.32 13.49
CA GLU A 115 0.81 7.35 14.80
C GLU A 115 -0.56 6.66 14.87
N ILE A 116 -1.04 6.03 13.78
CA ILE A 116 -2.39 5.44 13.73
C ILE A 116 -2.67 4.45 14.86
N GLY A 117 -1.65 3.75 15.34
CA GLY A 117 -1.78 2.79 16.43
C GLY A 117 -2.01 3.42 17.79
N LEU A 118 -1.64 4.69 17.99
CA LEU A 118 -1.88 5.43 19.25
C LEU A 118 -3.37 5.57 19.54
N SER A 119 -4.22 5.55 18.53
CA SER A 119 -5.67 5.57 18.68
C SER A 119 -6.25 4.32 19.40
N VAL A 120 -5.46 3.25 19.52
CA VAL A 120 -5.86 1.99 20.17
C VAL A 120 -5.19 1.87 21.55
N ASP A 121 -3.85 1.88 21.60
CA ASP A 121 -3.09 1.82 22.83
C ASP A 121 -1.66 2.33 22.61
N PHE A 122 -1.16 3.11 23.59
CA PHE A 122 0.18 3.68 23.52
C PHE A 122 1.30 2.63 23.59
N LYS A 123 1.18 1.64 24.48
CA LYS A 123 2.24 0.65 24.73
C LYS A 123 2.53 -0.26 23.54
N ARG A 124 1.53 -0.53 22.72
CA ARG A 124 1.62 -1.40 21.54
C ARG A 124 1.25 -0.67 20.25
N ALA A 125 1.45 0.63 20.22
CA ALA A 125 1.07 1.44 19.06
C ALA A 125 1.61 0.90 17.73
N PRO A 126 2.88 0.47 17.59
CA PRO A 126 3.39 -0.11 16.35
C PRO A 126 2.65 -1.38 15.91
N GLN A 127 2.33 -2.28 16.83
CA GLN A 127 1.57 -3.51 16.53
C GLN A 127 0.13 -3.19 16.14
N HIS A 128 -0.51 -2.24 16.82
CA HIS A 128 -1.84 -1.77 16.46
C HIS A 128 -1.87 -1.07 15.12
N ALA A 129 -0.87 -0.25 14.80
CA ALA A 129 -0.73 0.37 13.48
C ALA A 129 -0.66 -0.70 12.38
N ALA A 130 0.20 -1.70 12.56
CA ALA A 130 0.34 -2.80 11.62
C ALA A 130 -0.97 -3.59 11.44
N TYR A 131 -1.66 -3.90 12.53
CA TYR A 131 -2.95 -4.57 12.49
C TYR A 131 -4.01 -3.76 11.74
N LEU A 132 -4.14 -2.47 12.05
CA LEU A 132 -5.10 -1.59 11.39
C LEU A 132 -4.84 -1.52 9.87
N ILE A 133 -3.59 -1.31 9.45
CA ILE A 133 -3.25 -1.23 8.03
C ILE A 133 -3.52 -2.53 7.28
N ARG A 134 -3.31 -3.69 7.91
CA ARG A 134 -3.64 -4.99 7.28
C ARG A 134 -5.13 -5.21 7.08
N ASN A 135 -5.95 -4.78 8.03
CA ASN A 135 -7.37 -5.12 8.08
C ASN A 135 -8.30 -4.04 7.55
N LEU A 136 -7.85 -2.79 7.45
CA LEU A 136 -8.63 -1.71 6.86
C LEU A 136 -8.66 -1.84 5.33
N ASP A 137 -9.77 -1.41 4.74
CA ASP A 137 -9.81 -1.16 3.31
C ASP A 137 -9.07 0.15 3.00
N LEU A 138 -8.07 0.07 2.13
CA LEU A 138 -7.20 1.18 1.75
C LEU A 138 -7.24 1.38 0.23
N PRO A 139 -8.27 2.05 -0.30
CA PRO A 139 -8.36 2.32 -1.72
C PRO A 139 -7.10 3.01 -2.26
N GLY A 140 -6.61 2.54 -3.41
CA GLY A 140 -5.39 3.04 -4.04
C GLY A 140 -4.11 2.30 -3.63
N PHE A 141 -4.15 1.45 -2.59
CA PHE A 141 -3.02 0.60 -2.20
C PHE A 141 -3.26 -0.85 -2.60
N THR A 142 -2.27 -1.46 -3.23
CA THR A 142 -2.30 -2.89 -3.52
C THR A 142 -2.11 -3.71 -2.24
N PRO A 143 -2.51 -5.00 -2.20
CA PRO A 143 -2.25 -5.88 -1.05
C PRO A 143 -0.77 -5.93 -0.66
N ALA A 144 0.14 -5.94 -1.65
CA ALA A 144 1.58 -5.91 -1.42
C ALA A 144 2.03 -4.61 -0.73
N GLN A 145 1.52 -3.46 -1.16
CA GLN A 145 1.82 -2.16 -0.55
C GLN A 145 1.25 -2.04 0.87
N LYS A 146 0.04 -2.57 1.11
CA LYS A 146 -0.52 -2.65 2.47
C LYS A 146 0.38 -3.47 3.40
N LEU A 147 0.90 -4.60 2.91
CA LEU A 147 1.80 -5.45 3.69
C LEU A 147 3.11 -4.71 4.00
N LEU A 148 3.69 -4.01 3.04
CA LEU A 148 4.88 -3.17 3.25
C LEU A 148 4.61 -2.06 4.27
N LEU A 149 3.54 -1.27 4.11
CA LEU A 149 3.18 -0.22 5.06
C LEU A 149 3.00 -0.77 6.47
N SER A 150 2.31 -1.90 6.60
CA SER A 150 2.16 -2.61 7.87
C SER A 150 3.51 -2.99 8.49
N ALA A 151 4.43 -3.54 7.69
CA ALA A 151 5.76 -3.92 8.14
C ALA A 151 6.60 -2.71 8.57
N LEU A 152 6.55 -1.60 7.82
CA LEU A 152 7.22 -0.35 8.18
C LEU A 152 6.71 0.20 9.51
N LEU A 153 5.39 0.28 9.68
CA LEU A 153 4.78 0.81 10.90
C LEU A 153 5.00 -0.11 12.12
N GLN A 154 5.05 -1.42 11.94
CA GLN A 154 5.40 -2.32 13.04
C GLN A 154 6.84 -2.16 13.50
N ASN A 155 7.73 -1.85 12.58
CA ASN A 155 9.16 -1.72 12.83
C ASN A 155 9.62 -0.28 13.14
N GLN A 156 8.69 0.64 13.41
CA GLN A 156 9.04 2.04 13.66
C GLN A 156 9.62 2.32 15.06
N SER A 157 9.52 1.37 16.00
CA SER A 157 10.00 1.49 17.38
C SER A 157 11.24 0.63 17.65
N ASP A 158 11.60 0.46 18.92
CA ASP A 158 12.84 -0.19 19.37
C ASP A 158 12.99 -1.64 18.92
N THR A 159 11.88 -2.41 18.90
CA THR A 159 11.89 -3.80 18.46
C THR A 159 11.80 -3.91 16.95
N LEU A 160 12.73 -4.64 16.35
CA LEU A 160 12.83 -4.84 14.92
C LEU A 160 12.47 -6.29 14.57
N ASP A 161 11.43 -6.47 13.76
CA ASP A 161 11.04 -7.75 13.19
C ASP A 161 11.24 -7.74 11.67
N LEU A 162 12.43 -8.16 11.24
CA LEU A 162 12.78 -8.20 9.82
C LEU A 162 11.98 -9.23 9.04
N SER A 163 11.35 -10.21 9.70
CA SER A 163 10.57 -11.24 9.02
C SER A 163 9.40 -10.64 8.23
N LEU A 164 8.78 -9.59 8.74
CA LEU A 164 7.68 -8.88 8.09
C LEU A 164 8.14 -8.11 6.84
N LEU A 165 9.33 -7.51 6.90
CA LEU A 165 9.93 -6.84 5.74
C LEU A 165 10.33 -7.85 4.66
N ASN A 166 10.66 -9.09 5.03
CA ASN A 166 11.00 -10.16 4.09
C ASN A 166 9.76 -10.80 3.45
N GLN A 167 8.59 -10.71 4.09
CA GLN A 167 7.33 -11.30 3.59
C GLN A 167 6.60 -10.40 2.59
N GLN A 168 6.91 -9.11 2.54
CA GLN A 168 6.31 -8.18 1.59
C GLN A 168 6.92 -8.36 0.19
N ASN A 169 6.16 -8.09 -0.84
CA ASN A 169 6.56 -8.18 -2.24
C ASN A 169 6.25 -6.90 -3.05
N ALA A 170 6.09 -5.77 -2.37
CA ALA A 170 5.90 -4.46 -3.02
C ALA A 170 7.22 -3.87 -3.53
N LEU A 171 8.31 -4.12 -2.80
CA LEU A 171 9.67 -3.65 -3.10
C LEU A 171 10.69 -4.78 -2.82
N PRO A 172 11.87 -4.73 -3.43
CA PRO A 172 13.02 -5.55 -3.00
C PRO A 172 13.28 -5.39 -1.50
N VAL A 173 13.71 -6.47 -0.84
CA VAL A 173 13.85 -6.53 0.62
C VAL A 173 14.82 -5.48 1.16
N ASP A 174 15.93 -5.28 0.47
CA ASP A 174 16.95 -4.26 0.80
C ASP A 174 16.36 -2.85 0.77
N MET A 175 15.60 -2.50 -0.27
CA MET A 175 14.90 -1.21 -0.35
C MET A 175 13.89 -1.05 0.79
N ALA A 176 13.10 -2.08 1.10
CA ALA A 176 12.15 -2.04 2.22
C ALA A 176 12.85 -1.82 3.57
N GLN A 177 14.01 -2.45 3.77
CA GLN A 177 14.85 -2.24 4.96
C GLN A 177 15.41 -0.81 5.02
N HIS A 178 15.81 -0.24 3.89
CA HIS A 178 16.27 1.15 3.80
C HIS A 178 15.14 2.13 4.16
N LEU A 179 13.93 1.93 3.64
CA LEU A 179 12.77 2.74 4.01
C LEU A 179 12.45 2.64 5.51
N CYS A 180 12.57 1.45 6.09
CA CYS A 180 12.37 1.25 7.52
C CYS A 180 13.40 2.04 8.35
N ARG A 181 14.67 2.05 7.96
CA ARG A 181 15.73 2.85 8.62
C ARG A 181 15.44 4.34 8.55
N ILE A 182 15.07 4.85 7.37
CA ILE A 182 14.74 6.26 7.17
C ILE A 182 13.52 6.65 8.01
N LEU A 183 12.44 5.85 8.01
CA LEU A 183 11.25 6.10 8.82
C LEU A 183 11.59 6.20 10.31
N ARG A 184 12.35 5.25 10.84
CA ARG A 184 12.77 5.23 12.25
C ARG A 184 13.58 6.47 12.63
N LEU A 185 14.54 6.85 11.80
CA LEU A 185 15.33 8.07 12.03
C LEU A 185 14.44 9.30 12.02
N ALA A 186 13.53 9.41 11.06
CA ALA A 186 12.64 10.56 10.95
C ALA A 186 11.64 10.69 12.12
N ILE A 187 11.30 9.59 12.79
CA ILE A 187 10.42 9.60 13.97
C ILE A 187 11.19 10.01 15.24
N ILE A 188 12.49 9.67 15.33
CA ILE A 188 13.32 9.97 16.50
C ILE A 188 13.74 11.44 16.54
N PHE A 189 13.96 12.08 15.39
CA PHE A 189 14.42 13.46 15.25
C PHE A 189 13.26 14.43 14.99
#